data_ac350ed31ed35fa36be0a7c8dc315d34
#
_entry.id   ac350ed31ed35fa36be0a7c8dc315d34
#
_cell.length_a   1.000
_cell.length_b   1.000
_cell.length_c   1.000
_cell.angle_alpha   90.00
_cell.angle_beta   90.00
_cell.angle_gamma   90.00
#
_symmetry.space_group_name_H-M   'P 1'
#
loop_
_entity.id
_entity.type
_entity.pdbx_description
1 polymer ?
#
loop_
_entity_poly.entity_id
_entity_poly.type
_entity_poly.pdbx_seq_one_letter_code
_entity_poly.pdbx_strand_id
1 'polypeptide(L)'
;MKKIATTLLLCGLVSYPVLAELPAEPIPNVLKLETPYPDGYAMVHDFKFSGLIDSKFALVDTRTQRFKGMISAGQFATINHSVKRQKFYVGETIHTRGVRGDRQDIIAIYDFENLDLVNEIDIPPKRMNVVINESSVVMTADEKFLLVFNMDPGTSVTVIDLDAEEVVGEIPMPGCTLMYPDTGRGFVSLCGNGGLVHVTLADDGSEADRWASEPFNDIDADPLSEKAAYIDGVWYFVTYGGEVQPVDVSGDRPQIGERWWLTTEEERAANWRPAGWHGKAGNSTDGKSKLWVGMTPDGYEGSHKDPAPEVWLVDVEKRSIEQRIKLQSMALSIDVNKDNKLLVVNIEAGLDVYDGISGEYEHTIRALGDTPYMVHAVE
;
A
#
# COMPACT_ATOMS: atom_id res chain seq x y z
N MET A 1 -43.24 -75.98 -52.58
CA MET A 1 -42.67 -75.60 -51.30
C MET A 1 -41.30 -75.04 -51.59
N LYS A 2 -41.21 -73.68 -51.70
CA LYS A 2 -39.98 -72.99 -51.93
C LYS A 2 -39.40 -72.48 -50.61
N LYS A 3 -38.17 -72.93 -50.29
CA LYS A 3 -37.42 -72.41 -49.13
C LYS A 3 -36.70 -71.12 -49.52
N ILE A 4 -37.01 -70.07 -48.81
CA ILE A 4 -36.33 -68.79 -48.93
C ILE A 4 -35.21 -68.84 -47.87
N ALA A 5 -33.97 -68.75 -48.35
CA ALA A 5 -32.80 -68.53 -47.43
C ALA A 5 -32.56 -67.07 -47.24
N THR A 6 -32.64 -66.59 -46.01
CA THR A 6 -32.34 -65.24 -45.64
C THR A 6 -30.86 -65.12 -45.24
N THR A 7 -30.07 -64.46 -46.03
CA THR A 7 -28.63 -64.17 -45.74
C THR A 7 -28.56 -62.90 -44.86
N LEU A 8 -28.15 -63.06 -43.64
CA LEU A 8 -27.84 -61.90 -42.74
C LEU A 8 -26.43 -61.34 -43.10
N LEU A 9 -26.42 -60.13 -43.56
CA LEU A 9 -25.16 -59.39 -43.80
C LEU A 9 -24.77 -58.71 -42.48
N LEU A 10 -23.72 -59.18 -41.79
CA LEU A 10 -23.15 -58.57 -40.61
C LEU A 10 -22.22 -57.45 -41.07
N CYS A 11 -22.65 -56.16 -40.99
CA CYS A 11 -21.76 -55.00 -41.14
C CYS A 11 -20.99 -54.81 -39.82
N GLY A 12 -19.75 -55.21 -39.78
CA GLY A 12 -18.83 -54.89 -38.70
C GLY A 12 -18.44 -53.41 -38.74
N LEU A 13 -18.92 -52.66 -37.77
CA LEU A 13 -18.44 -51.28 -37.51
C LEU A 13 -17.04 -51.36 -36.90
N VAL A 14 -16.02 -51.09 -37.72
CA VAL A 14 -14.64 -50.90 -37.25
C VAL A 14 -14.56 -49.47 -36.76
N SER A 15 -14.63 -49.24 -35.45
CA SER A 15 -14.35 -47.93 -34.82
C SER A 15 -12.83 -47.74 -34.78
N TYR A 16 -12.33 -46.90 -35.61
CA TYR A 16 -10.96 -46.37 -35.46
C TYR A 16 -10.96 -45.33 -34.34
N PRO A 17 -10.07 -45.45 -33.32
CA PRO A 17 -9.90 -44.36 -32.39
C PRO A 17 -9.29 -43.19 -33.16
N VAL A 18 -10.08 -42.16 -33.38
CA VAL A 18 -9.54 -40.85 -33.83
C VAL A 18 -8.84 -40.28 -32.60
N LEU A 19 -7.53 -40.44 -32.51
CA LEU A 19 -6.70 -39.65 -31.64
C LEU A 19 -6.69 -38.26 -32.24
N ALA A 20 -7.60 -37.40 -31.79
CA ALA A 20 -7.51 -35.97 -32.06
C ALA A 20 -6.31 -35.45 -31.26
N GLU A 21 -5.19 -35.36 -31.92
CA GLU A 21 -4.04 -34.62 -31.40
C GLU A 21 -4.44 -33.12 -31.39
N LEU A 22 -4.64 -32.58 -30.18
CA LEU A 22 -4.89 -31.16 -30.05
C LEU A 22 -3.67 -30.40 -30.62
N PRO A 23 -3.88 -29.37 -31.45
CA PRO A 23 -2.77 -28.55 -31.90
C PRO A 23 -2.03 -28.03 -30.66
N ALA A 24 -0.70 -28.06 -30.70
CA ALA A 24 0.11 -27.46 -29.64
C ALA A 24 -0.36 -26.00 -29.45
N GLU A 25 -0.71 -25.66 -28.22
CA GLU A 25 -1.02 -24.28 -27.90
C GLU A 25 0.20 -23.41 -28.27
N PRO A 26 -0.01 -22.27 -28.96
CA PRO A 26 1.08 -21.36 -29.21
C PRO A 26 1.70 -20.97 -27.88
N ILE A 27 3.02 -20.94 -27.78
CA ILE A 27 3.72 -20.44 -26.60
C ILE A 27 3.13 -19.06 -26.31
N PRO A 28 2.55 -18.83 -25.11
CA PRO A 28 1.98 -17.53 -24.78
C PRO A 28 3.05 -16.47 -24.97
N ASN A 29 2.73 -15.42 -25.72
CA ASN A 29 3.60 -14.25 -25.80
C ASN A 29 3.59 -13.60 -24.42
N VAL A 30 4.70 -13.70 -23.70
CA VAL A 30 4.92 -12.94 -22.49
C VAL A 30 5.12 -11.50 -22.92
N LEU A 31 4.16 -10.64 -22.60
CA LEU A 31 4.30 -9.21 -22.81
C LEU A 31 5.17 -8.65 -21.67
N LYS A 32 6.29 -8.09 -22.05
CA LYS A 32 7.14 -7.36 -21.12
C LYS A 32 6.58 -5.95 -20.93
N LEU A 33 6.53 -5.52 -19.70
CA LEU A 33 6.19 -4.14 -19.34
C LEU A 33 7.39 -3.24 -19.67
N GLU A 34 7.10 -2.02 -20.05
CA GLU A 34 8.14 -0.98 -20.22
C GLU A 34 8.75 -0.65 -18.86
N THR A 35 10.08 -0.66 -18.74
CA THR A 35 10.80 -0.32 -17.52
C THR A 35 11.90 0.71 -17.79
N PRO A 36 12.07 1.77 -16.95
CA PRO A 36 11.20 2.08 -15.80
C PRO A 36 9.75 2.30 -16.23
N TYR A 37 8.81 2.13 -15.30
CA TYR A 37 7.41 2.36 -15.63
C TYR A 37 7.19 3.81 -16.05
N PRO A 38 6.35 4.04 -17.07
CA PRO A 38 5.94 5.38 -17.42
C PRO A 38 5.07 5.98 -16.29
N ASP A 39 5.09 7.30 -16.18
CA ASP A 39 4.24 8.01 -15.24
C ASP A 39 2.78 7.57 -15.38
N GLY A 40 2.05 7.56 -14.29
CA GLY A 40 0.65 7.15 -14.27
C GLY A 40 0.41 5.66 -14.04
N TYR A 41 1.44 4.87 -13.75
CA TYR A 41 1.22 3.51 -13.26
C TYR A 41 0.90 3.54 -11.77
N ALA A 42 -0.08 2.71 -11.37
CA ALA A 42 -0.48 2.55 -9.98
C ALA A 42 -0.75 1.08 -9.65
N MET A 43 -0.43 0.71 -8.42
CA MET A 43 -0.75 -0.61 -7.87
C MET A 43 -1.98 -0.48 -6.99
N VAL A 44 -3.05 -1.17 -7.33
CA VAL A 44 -4.29 -1.22 -6.53
C VAL A 44 -4.31 -2.50 -5.73
N HIS A 45 -4.38 -2.36 -4.43
CA HIS A 45 -4.37 -3.47 -3.49
C HIS A 45 -5.80 -3.94 -3.22
N ASP A 46 -6.13 -5.15 -3.66
CA ASP A 46 -7.33 -5.89 -3.25
C ASP A 46 -7.00 -6.76 -2.03
N PHE A 47 -7.47 -6.32 -0.90
CA PHE A 47 -7.25 -6.99 0.38
C PHE A 47 -8.15 -8.23 0.56
N LYS A 48 -9.18 -8.38 -0.28
CA LYS A 48 -10.18 -9.45 -0.22
C LYS A 48 -10.79 -9.60 1.17
N PHE A 49 -11.33 -8.52 1.69
CA PHE A 49 -11.84 -8.40 3.06
C PHE A 49 -12.84 -9.51 3.43
N SER A 50 -13.60 -10.02 2.46
CA SER A 50 -14.55 -11.11 2.64
C SER A 50 -13.93 -12.47 2.98
N GLY A 51 -12.66 -12.68 2.60
CA GLY A 51 -11.98 -13.98 2.75
C GLY A 51 -10.78 -13.97 3.68
N LEU A 52 -10.00 -12.92 3.71
CA LEU A 52 -8.77 -12.73 4.48
C LEU A 52 -7.74 -13.87 4.32
N ILE A 53 -7.72 -14.53 3.15
CA ILE A 53 -6.83 -15.65 2.87
C ILE A 53 -5.66 -15.23 1.99
N ASP A 54 -5.96 -14.38 1.03
CA ASP A 54 -5.06 -13.91 -0.01
C ASP A 54 -5.26 -12.40 -0.24
N SER A 55 -4.25 -11.78 -0.80
CA SER A 55 -4.27 -10.41 -1.29
C SER A 55 -3.89 -10.39 -2.76
N LYS A 56 -4.24 -9.31 -3.46
CA LYS A 56 -3.84 -9.09 -4.85
C LYS A 56 -3.45 -7.63 -5.05
N PHE A 57 -2.47 -7.42 -5.90
CA PHE A 57 -2.04 -6.10 -6.31
C PHE A 57 -2.19 -6.00 -7.82
N ALA A 58 -3.18 -5.23 -8.28
CA ALA A 58 -3.46 -5.00 -9.69
C ALA A 58 -2.65 -3.80 -10.18
N LEU A 59 -1.73 -4.01 -11.12
CA LEU A 59 -1.02 -2.93 -11.78
C LEU A 59 -1.90 -2.37 -12.91
N VAL A 60 -2.10 -1.06 -12.88
CA VAL A 60 -2.91 -0.33 -13.87
C VAL A 60 -2.15 0.86 -14.44
N ASP A 61 -2.42 1.19 -15.68
CA ASP A 61 -2.05 2.45 -16.30
C ASP A 61 -3.26 3.39 -16.20
N THR A 62 -3.16 4.38 -15.34
CA THR A 62 -4.27 5.31 -15.06
C THR A 62 -4.59 6.21 -16.24
N ARG A 63 -3.65 6.48 -17.15
CA ARG A 63 -3.84 7.32 -18.33
C ARG A 63 -4.62 6.60 -19.43
N THR A 64 -4.33 5.31 -19.64
CA THR A 64 -4.96 4.50 -20.69
C THR A 64 -6.08 3.62 -20.16
N GLN A 65 -6.34 3.63 -18.86
CA GLN A 65 -7.34 2.84 -18.15
C GLN A 65 -7.16 1.33 -18.35
N ARG A 66 -5.91 0.88 -18.46
CA ARG A 66 -5.59 -0.50 -18.78
C ARG A 66 -5.01 -1.23 -17.58
N PHE A 67 -5.54 -2.40 -17.33
CA PHE A 67 -4.91 -3.41 -16.51
C PHE A 67 -3.62 -3.91 -17.20
N LYS A 68 -2.51 -3.95 -16.46
CA LYS A 68 -1.18 -4.32 -16.95
C LYS A 68 -0.71 -5.67 -16.44
N GLY A 69 -1.14 -6.06 -15.25
CA GLY A 69 -0.76 -7.31 -14.62
C GLY A 69 -1.17 -7.35 -13.16
N MET A 70 -0.86 -8.43 -12.50
CA MET A 70 -1.28 -8.65 -11.12
C MET A 70 -0.24 -9.48 -10.36
N ILE A 71 0.06 -9.07 -9.14
CA ILE A 71 0.78 -9.87 -8.16
C ILE A 71 -0.26 -10.52 -7.24
N SER A 72 -0.16 -11.84 -7.04
CA SER A 72 -0.92 -12.56 -6.01
C SER A 72 -0.05 -12.70 -4.77
N ALA A 73 -0.63 -12.44 -3.61
CA ALA A 73 0.07 -12.45 -2.33
C ALA A 73 -0.76 -13.16 -1.26
N GLY A 74 -0.10 -13.52 -0.16
CA GLY A 74 -0.73 -14.14 0.99
C GLY A 74 -1.53 -13.17 1.85
N GLN A 75 -1.79 -13.61 3.07
CA GLN A 75 -2.65 -12.91 4.02
C GLN A 75 -2.02 -11.58 4.50
N PHE A 76 -2.82 -10.52 4.57
CA PHE A 76 -2.42 -9.20 5.06
C PHE A 76 -1.10 -8.68 4.42
N ALA A 77 -0.96 -8.88 3.13
CA ALA A 77 0.22 -8.46 2.42
C ALA A 77 0.38 -6.94 2.45
N THR A 78 1.62 -6.49 2.49
CA THR A 78 2.00 -5.08 2.36
C THR A 78 3.06 -4.98 1.28
N ILE A 79 2.89 -4.07 0.34
CA ILE A 79 3.81 -3.88 -0.78
C ILE A 79 4.65 -2.61 -0.58
N ASN A 80 5.90 -2.72 -0.96
CA ASN A 80 6.79 -1.57 -1.19
C ASN A 80 7.49 -1.77 -2.54
N HIS A 81 8.04 -0.73 -3.13
CA HIS A 81 8.69 -0.82 -4.43
C HIS A 81 9.95 0.05 -4.50
N SER A 82 10.84 -0.35 -5.40
CA SER A 82 12.03 0.41 -5.77
C SER A 82 12.09 0.59 -7.26
N VAL A 83 11.95 1.82 -7.71
CA VAL A 83 12.13 2.17 -9.12
C VAL A 83 13.60 2.00 -9.55
N LYS A 84 14.54 2.30 -8.65
CA LYS A 84 15.99 2.12 -8.89
C LYS A 84 16.35 0.65 -9.09
N ARG A 85 15.77 -0.26 -8.28
CA ARG A 85 16.00 -1.70 -8.36
C ARG A 85 15.05 -2.40 -9.34
N GLN A 86 14.00 -1.71 -9.80
CA GLN A 86 12.91 -2.24 -10.63
C GLN A 86 12.28 -3.49 -10.02
N LYS A 87 11.96 -3.40 -8.71
CA LYS A 87 11.43 -4.52 -7.93
C LYS A 87 10.28 -4.07 -7.02
N PHE A 88 9.32 -4.96 -6.84
CA PHE A 88 8.36 -4.92 -5.75
C PHE A 88 8.80 -5.86 -4.63
N TYR A 89 8.58 -5.46 -3.41
CA TYR A 89 8.84 -6.22 -2.19
C TYR A 89 7.51 -6.37 -1.44
N VAL A 90 7.05 -7.60 -1.32
CA VAL A 90 5.75 -7.90 -0.72
C VAL A 90 5.97 -8.67 0.57
N GLY A 91 5.69 -8.02 1.70
CA GLY A 91 5.69 -8.67 3.00
C GLY A 91 4.36 -9.39 3.22
N GLU A 92 4.38 -10.71 3.29
CA GLU A 92 3.18 -11.52 3.36
C GLU A 92 3.28 -12.68 4.36
N THR A 93 2.11 -13.22 4.74
CA THR A 93 1.99 -14.39 5.61
C THR A 93 1.25 -15.49 4.87
N ILE A 94 1.85 -16.67 4.84
CA ILE A 94 1.24 -17.86 4.28
C ILE A 94 1.14 -18.95 5.37
N HIS A 95 0.20 -19.86 5.19
CA HIS A 95 0.02 -21.00 6.06
C HIS A 95 -0.05 -22.29 5.24
N THR A 96 0.48 -23.37 5.75
CA THR A 96 0.59 -24.66 5.03
C THR A 96 -0.74 -25.23 4.56
N ARG A 97 -1.87 -24.75 5.11
CA ARG A 97 -3.23 -25.18 4.79
C ARG A 97 -4.21 -24.00 4.63
N GLY A 98 -3.84 -23.00 3.85
CA GLY A 98 -4.62 -21.78 3.61
C GLY A 98 -4.57 -20.82 4.82
N VAL A 99 -5.58 -20.85 5.71
CA VAL A 99 -5.63 -20.01 6.94
C VAL A 99 -5.22 -20.78 8.20
N ARG A 100 -4.65 -21.98 8.07
CA ARG A 100 -4.28 -22.86 9.19
C ARG A 100 -2.99 -23.61 8.90
N GLY A 101 -2.41 -24.17 9.96
CA GLY A 101 -1.16 -24.91 9.90
C GLY A 101 0.01 -24.04 10.31
N ASP A 102 1.18 -24.41 9.86
CA ASP A 102 2.40 -23.68 10.20
C ASP A 102 2.39 -22.33 9.48
N ARG A 103 2.70 -21.29 10.23
CA ARG A 103 2.84 -19.92 9.72
C ARG A 103 4.24 -19.72 9.17
N GLN A 104 4.31 -19.12 7.98
CA GLN A 104 5.53 -18.65 7.37
C GLN A 104 5.32 -17.18 6.97
N ASP A 105 6.22 -16.32 7.37
CA ASP A 105 6.27 -14.93 6.92
C ASP A 105 7.44 -14.80 5.95
N ILE A 106 7.21 -14.11 4.83
CA ILE A 106 8.21 -13.93 3.78
C ILE A 106 8.18 -12.50 3.24
N ILE A 107 9.27 -12.12 2.61
CA ILE A 107 9.32 -11.03 1.64
C ILE A 107 9.44 -11.67 0.26
N ALA A 108 8.37 -11.62 -0.50
CA ALA A 108 8.35 -12.02 -1.89
C ALA A 108 8.84 -10.86 -2.77
N ILE A 109 9.76 -11.14 -3.69
CA ILE A 109 10.40 -10.14 -4.58
C ILE A 109 9.93 -10.39 -6.00
N TYR A 110 9.30 -9.39 -6.59
CA TYR A 110 8.81 -9.43 -7.98
C TYR A 110 9.56 -8.43 -8.85
N ASP A 111 9.85 -8.79 -10.10
CA ASP A 111 10.42 -7.85 -11.06
C ASP A 111 9.34 -6.95 -11.68
N PHE A 112 9.77 -5.78 -12.17
CA PHE A 112 8.87 -4.85 -12.87
C PHE A 112 8.54 -5.30 -14.30
N GLU A 113 9.42 -6.07 -14.93
CA GLU A 113 9.31 -6.37 -16.36
C GLU A 113 8.13 -7.32 -16.67
N ASN A 114 7.94 -8.35 -15.83
CA ASN A 114 6.93 -9.39 -16.05
C ASN A 114 5.99 -9.56 -14.85
N LEU A 115 6.29 -8.94 -13.72
CA LEU A 115 5.68 -9.22 -12.41
C LEU A 115 5.90 -10.69 -11.96
N ASP A 116 7.03 -11.27 -12.38
CA ASP A 116 7.42 -12.61 -11.99
C ASP A 116 8.03 -12.60 -10.58
N LEU A 117 7.73 -13.62 -9.79
CA LEU A 117 8.41 -13.87 -8.52
C LEU A 117 9.86 -14.26 -8.82
N VAL A 118 10.82 -13.43 -8.41
CA VAL A 118 12.24 -13.66 -8.66
C VAL A 118 12.99 -14.22 -7.47
N ASN A 119 12.53 -13.92 -6.24
CA ASN A 119 13.08 -14.48 -5.01
C ASN A 119 12.09 -14.37 -3.85
N GLU A 120 12.33 -15.16 -2.79
CA GLU A 120 11.63 -15.11 -1.51
C GLU A 120 12.65 -15.08 -0.38
N ILE A 121 12.45 -14.22 0.59
CA ILE A 121 13.29 -14.14 1.80
C ILE A 121 12.43 -14.59 2.98
N ASP A 122 12.78 -15.70 3.61
CA ASP A 122 12.16 -16.13 4.86
C ASP A 122 12.47 -15.14 5.98
N ILE A 123 11.44 -14.65 6.65
CA ILE A 123 11.57 -13.77 7.82
C ILE A 123 10.99 -14.44 9.07
N PRO A 124 11.40 -14.03 10.29
CA PRO A 124 10.79 -14.55 11.51
C PRO A 124 9.26 -14.40 11.48
N PRO A 125 8.48 -15.41 11.93
CA PRO A 125 7.01 -15.39 11.86
C PRO A 125 6.41 -14.47 12.94
N LYS A 126 6.76 -13.20 12.91
CA LYS A 126 6.46 -12.16 13.89
C LYS A 126 5.82 -10.92 13.26
N ARG A 127 5.84 -10.81 11.92
CA ARG A 127 5.39 -9.59 11.25
C ARG A 127 3.95 -9.24 11.63
N MET A 128 3.63 -7.96 11.59
CA MET A 128 2.27 -7.47 11.79
C MET A 128 1.32 -8.11 10.75
N ASN A 129 0.39 -8.93 11.25
CA ASN A 129 -0.57 -9.68 10.43
C ASN A 129 -2.00 -9.45 10.95
N VAL A 130 -2.40 -8.18 11.06
CA VAL A 130 -3.69 -7.78 11.66
C VAL A 130 -4.43 -6.77 10.79
N VAL A 131 -3.76 -5.70 10.39
CA VAL A 131 -4.30 -4.60 9.58
C VAL A 131 -3.22 -4.21 8.58
N ILE A 132 -3.64 -3.90 7.36
CA ILE A 132 -2.71 -3.41 6.34
C ILE A 132 -2.33 -1.97 6.67
N ASN A 133 -1.04 -1.71 6.68
CA ASN A 133 -0.47 -0.38 6.83
C ASN A 133 0.84 -0.29 6.05
N GLU A 134 0.98 0.72 5.22
CA GLU A 134 2.17 0.96 4.39
C GLU A 134 3.44 1.04 5.22
N SER A 135 3.35 1.70 6.39
CA SER A 135 4.48 1.85 7.32
C SER A 135 4.87 0.57 8.05
N SER A 136 4.28 -0.60 7.70
CA SER A 136 4.69 -1.90 8.25
C SER A 136 5.77 -2.61 7.44
N VAL A 137 5.99 -2.22 6.17
CA VAL A 137 7.09 -2.68 5.33
C VAL A 137 7.62 -1.47 4.58
N VAL A 138 8.78 -0.98 4.96
CA VAL A 138 9.35 0.25 4.41
C VAL A 138 10.81 0.05 4.05
N MET A 139 11.31 0.89 3.17
CA MET A 139 12.70 0.89 2.71
C MET A 139 13.44 2.09 3.28
N THR A 140 14.71 1.95 3.63
CA THR A 140 15.57 3.09 3.96
C THR A 140 15.77 3.98 2.73
N ALA A 141 16.00 5.28 2.91
CA ALA A 141 16.09 6.22 1.79
C ALA A 141 17.25 5.91 0.83
N ASP A 142 18.32 5.29 1.30
CA ASP A 142 19.43 4.79 0.46
C ASP A 142 19.11 3.46 -0.25
N GLU A 143 17.96 2.86 0.05
CA GLU A 143 17.50 1.56 -0.43
C GLU A 143 18.44 0.39 -0.09
N LYS A 144 19.22 0.51 0.99
CA LYS A 144 20.07 -0.58 1.43
C LYS A 144 19.29 -1.62 2.23
N PHE A 145 18.37 -1.18 3.08
CA PHE A 145 17.60 -2.08 3.93
C PHE A 145 16.10 -1.97 3.69
N LEU A 146 15.43 -3.14 3.73
CA LEU A 146 13.99 -3.24 3.90
C LEU A 146 13.70 -3.55 5.37
N LEU A 147 12.77 -2.83 5.94
CA LEU A 147 12.37 -2.91 7.33
C LEU A 147 10.98 -3.49 7.44
N VAL A 148 10.78 -4.49 8.30
CA VAL A 148 9.49 -5.16 8.49
C VAL A 148 9.08 -5.06 9.95
N PHE A 149 7.92 -4.47 10.21
CA PHE A 149 7.38 -4.30 11.56
C PHE A 149 6.79 -5.61 12.08
N ASN A 150 7.20 -5.99 13.28
CA ASN A 150 6.76 -7.16 14.01
C ASN A 150 5.90 -6.79 15.20
N MET A 151 4.90 -7.62 15.51
CA MET A 151 4.01 -7.46 16.67
C MET A 151 4.07 -8.62 17.68
N ASP A 152 4.61 -9.75 17.29
CA ASP A 152 4.55 -10.98 18.07
C ASP A 152 5.94 -11.47 18.46
N PRO A 153 6.21 -11.83 19.72
CA PRO A 153 5.41 -11.58 20.93
C PRO A 153 5.48 -10.14 21.45
N GLY A 154 6.30 -9.32 20.88
CA GLY A 154 6.48 -7.90 21.19
C GLY A 154 6.88 -7.13 19.94
N THR A 155 6.79 -5.81 20.00
CA THR A 155 7.11 -4.96 18.86
C THR A 155 8.61 -4.93 18.60
N SER A 156 8.99 -5.15 17.35
CA SER A 156 10.36 -5.10 16.83
C SER A 156 10.36 -4.80 15.33
N VAL A 157 11.53 -4.58 14.76
CA VAL A 157 11.75 -4.40 13.34
C VAL A 157 12.74 -5.43 12.84
N THR A 158 12.35 -6.29 11.90
CA THR A 158 13.26 -7.14 11.15
C THR A 158 13.97 -6.30 10.09
N VAL A 159 15.30 -6.39 10.03
CA VAL A 159 16.15 -5.68 9.08
C VAL A 159 16.64 -6.65 8.01
N ILE A 160 16.41 -6.33 6.76
CA ILE A 160 16.78 -7.14 5.60
C ILE A 160 17.74 -6.33 4.73
N ASP A 161 18.92 -6.86 4.45
CA ASP A 161 19.84 -6.27 3.47
C ASP A 161 19.35 -6.61 2.06
N LEU A 162 19.06 -5.58 1.25
CA LEU A 162 18.49 -5.73 -0.09
C LEU A 162 19.53 -6.12 -1.15
N ASP A 163 20.80 -5.98 -0.87
CA ASP A 163 21.86 -6.42 -1.78
C ASP A 163 22.23 -7.89 -1.56
N ALA A 164 22.20 -8.32 -0.29
CA ALA A 164 22.40 -9.72 0.08
C ALA A 164 21.12 -10.56 -0.02
N GLU A 165 19.96 -9.92 -0.02
CA GLU A 165 18.62 -10.52 0.04
C GLU A 165 18.49 -11.48 1.25
N GLU A 166 18.95 -11.02 2.44
CA GLU A 166 18.90 -11.79 3.67
C GLU A 166 18.56 -10.95 4.90
N VAL A 167 18.01 -11.61 5.93
CA VAL A 167 17.78 -10.98 7.24
C VAL A 167 19.12 -10.79 7.93
N VAL A 168 19.45 -9.54 8.28
CA VAL A 168 20.70 -9.18 8.94
C VAL A 168 20.53 -8.83 10.42
N GLY A 169 19.32 -8.56 10.88
CA GLY A 169 19.08 -8.20 12.27
C GLY A 169 17.62 -8.06 12.67
N GLU A 170 17.42 -7.84 13.97
CA GLU A 170 16.14 -7.49 14.56
C GLU A 170 16.36 -6.40 15.63
N ILE A 171 15.59 -5.32 15.54
CA ILE A 171 15.68 -4.18 16.45
C ILE A 171 14.45 -4.18 17.35
N PRO A 172 14.56 -4.35 18.67
CA PRO A 172 13.44 -4.25 19.59
C PRO A 172 12.85 -2.83 19.63
N MET A 173 11.52 -2.72 19.55
CA MET A 173 10.78 -1.45 19.56
C MET A 173 9.69 -1.44 20.65
N PRO A 174 10.01 -1.66 21.93
CA PRO A 174 9.00 -1.84 22.97
C PRO A 174 8.15 -0.59 23.11
N GLY A 175 6.81 -0.76 22.99
CA GLY A 175 5.84 0.32 23.14
C GLY A 175 5.77 1.30 21.96
N CYS A 176 6.50 1.07 20.87
CA CYS A 176 6.42 1.89 19.67
C CYS A 176 5.92 1.07 18.48
N THR A 177 5.37 1.72 17.47
CA THR A 177 4.69 1.07 16.35
C THR A 177 5.01 1.73 15.02
N LEU A 178 5.09 0.87 13.99
CA LEU A 178 5.29 1.25 12.59
C LEU A 178 6.60 2.01 12.35
N MET A 179 6.93 2.19 11.10
CA MET A 179 8.19 2.82 10.72
C MET A 179 7.95 3.88 9.65
N TYR A 180 8.49 5.06 9.89
CA TYR A 180 8.44 6.20 8.98
C TYR A 180 9.88 6.57 8.64
N PRO A 181 10.39 6.18 7.46
CA PRO A 181 11.77 6.39 7.07
C PRO A 181 12.20 7.86 7.17
N ASP A 182 13.45 8.07 7.57
CA ASP A 182 14.12 9.37 7.46
C ASP A 182 14.74 9.55 6.06
N THR A 183 15.45 10.65 5.85
CA THR A 183 16.15 10.92 4.58
C THR A 183 17.50 10.18 4.45
N GLY A 184 17.88 9.44 5.47
CA GLY A 184 19.12 8.68 5.54
C GLY A 184 18.87 7.18 5.62
N ARG A 185 19.47 6.56 6.62
CA ARG A 185 19.39 5.13 6.89
C ARG A 185 18.77 4.87 8.26
N GLY A 186 17.61 5.46 8.47
CA GLY A 186 16.88 5.35 9.72
C GLY A 186 15.38 5.48 9.56
N PHE A 187 14.70 5.49 10.68
CA PHE A 187 13.25 5.65 10.73
C PHE A 187 12.79 6.21 12.08
N VAL A 188 11.65 6.84 12.11
CA VAL A 188 10.93 7.16 13.34
C VAL A 188 9.77 6.20 13.55
N SER A 189 9.40 5.95 14.82
CA SER A 189 8.21 5.16 15.22
C SER A 189 7.41 5.95 16.23
N LEU A 190 6.08 5.91 16.14
CA LEU A 190 5.19 6.49 17.12
C LEU A 190 5.12 5.59 18.37
N CYS A 191 5.13 6.17 19.56
CA CYS A 191 5.15 5.44 20.81
C CYS A 191 3.90 5.68 21.65
N GLY A 192 3.49 4.67 22.42
CA GLY A 192 2.30 4.70 23.25
C GLY A 192 2.33 5.69 24.43
N ASN A 193 3.46 6.35 24.68
CA ASN A 193 3.57 7.46 25.62
C ASN A 193 3.27 8.83 24.99
N GLY A 194 2.92 8.86 23.69
CA GLY A 194 2.67 10.10 22.95
C GLY A 194 3.94 10.78 22.40
N GLY A 195 5.10 10.12 22.49
CA GLY A 195 6.33 10.55 21.86
C GLY A 195 6.65 9.74 20.60
N LEU A 196 7.87 9.90 20.08
CA LEU A 196 8.43 9.07 19.04
C LEU A 196 9.85 8.60 19.42
N VAL A 197 10.27 7.51 18.78
CA VAL A 197 11.66 7.03 18.80
C VAL A 197 12.23 7.15 17.39
N HIS A 198 13.45 7.65 17.28
CA HIS A 198 14.25 7.64 16.04
C HIS A 198 15.38 6.61 16.20
N VAL A 199 15.51 5.75 15.20
CA VAL A 199 16.58 4.73 15.12
C VAL A 199 17.35 4.96 13.82
N THR A 200 18.68 5.03 13.92
CA THR A 200 19.57 5.01 12.75
C THR A 200 20.29 3.67 12.66
N LEU A 201 20.55 3.19 11.46
CA LEU A 201 21.20 1.91 11.20
C LEU A 201 22.66 2.09 10.78
N ALA A 202 23.50 1.20 11.26
CA ALA A 202 24.87 1.03 10.79
C ALA A 202 24.93 0.36 9.41
N ASP A 203 26.12 0.26 8.83
CA ASP A 203 26.33 -0.36 7.53
C ASP A 203 25.98 -1.85 7.48
N ASP A 204 25.98 -2.53 8.60
CA ASP A 204 25.62 -3.95 8.76
C ASP A 204 24.16 -4.18 9.14
N GLY A 205 23.34 -3.11 9.22
CA GLY A 205 21.93 -3.18 9.59
C GLY A 205 21.66 -3.20 11.10
N SER A 206 22.70 -3.18 11.94
CA SER A 206 22.53 -3.05 13.38
C SER A 206 22.13 -1.62 13.77
N GLU A 207 21.54 -1.47 14.96
CA GLU A 207 21.23 -0.15 15.53
C GLU A 207 22.52 0.63 15.81
N ALA A 208 22.71 1.77 15.17
CA ALA A 208 23.84 2.66 15.37
C ALA A 208 23.55 3.73 16.43
N ASP A 209 22.37 4.30 16.43
CA ASP A 209 21.93 5.29 17.43
C ASP A 209 20.41 5.17 17.65
N ARG A 210 19.99 5.55 18.85
CA ARG A 210 18.58 5.65 19.26
C ARG A 210 18.34 6.92 20.04
N TRP A 211 17.34 7.67 19.61
CA TRP A 211 16.88 8.86 20.30
C TRP A 211 15.37 8.79 20.53
N ALA A 212 14.89 9.31 21.65
CA ALA A 212 13.48 9.41 21.95
C ALA A 212 13.10 10.87 22.23
N SER A 213 11.94 11.29 21.74
CA SER A 213 11.38 12.59 22.06
C SER A 213 10.70 12.60 23.43
N GLU A 214 10.51 13.80 23.99
CA GLU A 214 9.47 14.00 24.98
C GLU A 214 8.09 13.76 24.34
N PRO A 215 7.06 13.37 25.15
CA PRO A 215 5.70 13.28 24.67
C PRO A 215 5.21 14.59 24.08
N PHE A 216 4.61 14.55 22.90
CA PHE A 216 4.06 15.72 22.21
C PHE A 216 2.62 15.50 21.72
N ASN A 217 2.12 14.28 21.85
CA ASN A 217 0.77 13.89 21.43
C ASN A 217 -0.01 13.32 22.60
N ASP A 218 -1.19 13.86 22.85
CA ASP A 218 -2.14 13.28 23.80
C ASP A 218 -2.93 12.17 23.09
N ILE A 219 -2.50 10.93 23.32
CA ILE A 219 -3.06 9.74 22.65
C ILE A 219 -4.49 9.40 23.10
N ASP A 220 -4.92 9.92 24.24
CA ASP A 220 -6.25 9.68 24.80
C ASP A 220 -7.25 10.76 24.34
N ALA A 221 -6.80 12.01 24.20
CA ALA A 221 -7.67 13.12 23.83
C ALA A 221 -7.82 13.27 22.29
N ASP A 222 -6.70 13.28 21.55
CA ASP A 222 -6.70 13.43 20.08
C ASP A 222 -5.48 12.74 19.47
N PRO A 223 -5.51 11.41 19.30
CA PRO A 223 -4.38 10.65 18.79
C PRO A 223 -4.02 11.01 17.35
N LEU A 224 -2.73 10.96 17.05
CA LEU A 224 -2.24 10.98 15.67
C LEU A 224 -2.72 9.73 14.92
N SER A 225 -3.19 9.92 13.69
CA SER A 225 -3.38 8.80 12.78
C SER A 225 -2.01 8.23 12.40
N GLU A 226 -1.89 6.91 12.45
CA GLU A 226 -0.69 6.18 12.04
C GLU A 226 -0.49 6.17 10.51
N LYS A 227 -1.43 6.72 9.76
CA LYS A 227 -1.34 6.92 8.32
C LYS A 227 -0.95 8.36 8.06
N ALA A 228 0.29 8.56 7.67
CA ALA A 228 0.88 9.88 7.45
C ALA A 228 1.26 10.06 5.97
N ALA A 229 1.41 11.30 5.55
CA ALA A 229 1.94 11.63 4.23
C ALA A 229 3.40 12.08 4.35
N TYR A 230 4.26 11.61 3.46
CA TYR A 230 5.65 12.05 3.36
C TYR A 230 5.81 13.07 2.23
N ILE A 231 6.43 14.22 2.54
CA ILE A 231 6.68 15.28 1.56
C ILE A 231 8.04 15.92 1.87
N ASP A 232 8.99 15.80 0.97
CA ASP A 232 10.28 16.52 1.00
C ASP A 232 11.01 16.47 2.35
N GLY A 233 11.09 15.28 2.97
CA GLY A 233 11.81 15.11 4.25
C GLY A 233 10.94 15.35 5.48
N VAL A 234 9.65 15.60 5.32
CA VAL A 234 8.71 15.84 6.43
C VAL A 234 7.56 14.83 6.39
N TRP A 235 7.30 14.16 7.50
CA TRP A 235 6.10 13.38 7.72
C TRP A 235 4.99 14.28 8.28
N TYR A 236 3.86 14.31 7.61
CA TYR A 236 2.67 15.02 8.04
C TYR A 236 1.66 14.03 8.61
N PHE A 237 1.63 13.93 9.93
CA PHE A 237 0.59 13.20 10.65
C PHE A 237 -0.63 14.10 10.80
N VAL A 238 -1.81 13.49 10.82
CA VAL A 238 -3.06 14.21 11.08
C VAL A 238 -3.76 13.53 12.24
N THR A 239 -4.16 14.29 13.25
CA THR A 239 -4.94 13.75 14.37
C THR A 239 -6.34 13.36 13.93
N TYR A 240 -7.03 12.57 14.72
CA TYR A 240 -8.43 12.22 14.44
C TYR A 240 -9.37 13.45 14.49
N GLY A 241 -9.00 14.49 15.26
CA GLY A 241 -9.70 15.76 15.30
C GLY A 241 -9.41 16.69 14.11
N GLY A 242 -8.30 16.49 13.42
CA GLY A 242 -7.92 17.28 12.23
C GLY A 242 -6.83 18.31 12.47
N GLU A 243 -5.97 18.14 13.49
CA GLU A 243 -4.71 18.87 13.59
C GLU A 243 -3.63 18.19 12.76
N VAL A 244 -2.83 18.97 12.06
CA VAL A 244 -1.64 18.51 11.33
C VAL A 244 -0.43 18.63 12.24
N GLN A 245 0.30 17.54 12.42
CA GLN A 245 1.56 17.46 13.13
C GLN A 245 2.71 17.16 12.17
N PRO A 246 3.52 18.17 11.79
CA PRO A 246 4.73 17.92 11.02
C PRO A 246 5.82 17.29 11.89
N VAL A 247 6.55 16.35 11.31
CA VAL A 247 7.78 15.77 11.86
C VAL A 247 8.83 15.81 10.76
N ASP A 248 9.75 16.76 10.85
CA ASP A 248 10.86 16.89 9.91
C ASP A 248 11.95 15.86 10.26
N VAL A 249 12.23 14.99 9.31
CA VAL A 249 13.22 13.91 9.42
C VAL A 249 14.40 14.11 8.47
N SER A 250 14.58 15.31 7.95
CA SER A 250 15.65 15.64 7.01
C SER A 250 17.03 15.87 7.66
N GLY A 251 17.05 16.09 8.98
CA GLY A 251 18.29 16.29 9.74
C GLY A 251 18.74 15.05 10.51
N ASP A 252 19.86 15.16 11.23
CA ASP A 252 20.40 14.06 12.06
C ASP A 252 19.43 13.59 13.15
N ARG A 253 18.51 14.44 13.56
CA ARG A 253 17.45 14.13 14.54
C ARG A 253 16.13 14.74 14.10
N PRO A 254 15.02 14.02 14.30
CA PRO A 254 13.69 14.52 13.99
C PRO A 254 13.36 15.82 14.73
N GLN A 255 12.75 16.75 14.03
CA GLN A 255 12.22 18.00 14.59
C GLN A 255 10.69 17.94 14.58
N ILE A 256 10.10 18.02 15.78
CA ILE A 256 8.64 18.04 15.94
C ILE A 256 8.18 19.49 15.71
N GLY A 257 7.46 19.68 14.59
CA GLY A 257 6.98 21.00 14.19
C GLY A 257 5.75 21.42 14.98
N GLU A 258 5.38 22.69 14.82
CA GLU A 258 4.19 23.26 15.43
C GLU A 258 2.92 22.71 14.76
N ARG A 259 1.93 22.29 15.57
CA ARG A 259 0.61 21.83 15.11
C ARG A 259 -0.24 22.97 14.59
N TRP A 260 -1.13 22.63 13.69
CA TRP A 260 -2.11 23.56 13.14
C TRP A 260 -3.37 22.83 12.65
N TRP A 261 -4.52 23.51 12.70
CA TRP A 261 -5.80 22.93 12.32
C TRP A 261 -6.02 22.97 10.82
N LEU A 262 -6.53 21.85 10.26
CA LEU A 262 -7.06 21.79 8.87
C LEU A 262 -8.35 22.60 8.72
N THR A 263 -9.09 22.74 9.81
CA THR A 263 -10.47 23.25 9.83
C THR A 263 -10.57 24.58 10.54
N THR A 264 -11.52 25.41 10.14
CA THR A 264 -11.94 26.61 10.90
C THR A 264 -12.71 26.24 12.18
N GLU A 265 -12.98 27.20 13.05
CA GLU A 265 -13.78 26.96 14.27
C GLU A 265 -15.20 26.51 13.92
N GLU A 266 -15.83 27.11 12.90
CA GLU A 266 -17.16 26.73 12.43
C GLU A 266 -17.19 25.29 11.91
N GLU A 267 -16.17 24.90 11.17
CA GLU A 267 -16.07 23.54 10.63
C GLU A 267 -15.82 22.50 11.74
N ARG A 268 -15.02 22.83 12.75
CA ARG A 268 -14.89 21.97 13.94
C ARG A 268 -16.21 21.85 14.70
N ALA A 269 -16.93 22.96 14.86
CA ALA A 269 -18.24 22.93 15.48
C ALA A 269 -19.27 22.12 14.67
N ALA A 270 -19.10 22.03 13.35
CA ALA A 270 -19.87 21.17 12.45
C ALA A 270 -19.28 19.75 12.33
N ASN A 271 -18.30 19.39 13.19
CA ASN A 271 -17.64 18.09 13.23
C ASN A 271 -16.99 17.64 11.92
N TRP A 272 -16.44 18.57 11.15
CA TRP A 272 -15.56 18.19 10.05
C TRP A 272 -14.30 17.49 10.59
N ARG A 273 -14.02 16.27 10.10
CA ARG A 273 -12.91 15.44 10.56
C ARG A 273 -12.21 14.70 9.40
N PRO A 274 -10.95 14.32 9.58
CA PRO A 274 -10.28 13.40 8.66
C PRO A 274 -11.03 12.07 8.56
N ALA A 275 -11.11 11.54 7.35
CA ALA A 275 -11.79 10.30 7.01
C ALA A 275 -11.05 9.58 5.87
N GLY A 276 -11.58 8.41 5.48
CA GLY A 276 -10.90 7.51 4.56
C GLY A 276 -9.85 6.68 5.31
N TRP A 277 -9.93 5.37 5.21
CA TRP A 277 -9.02 4.47 5.95
C TRP A 277 -7.54 4.79 5.68
N HIS A 278 -7.16 5.00 4.41
CA HIS A 278 -5.86 5.53 3.97
C HIS A 278 -6.08 6.86 3.22
N GLY A 279 -6.70 7.79 3.92
CA GLY A 279 -7.16 9.06 3.35
C GLY A 279 -6.13 10.18 3.39
N LYS A 280 -4.84 9.87 3.28
CA LYS A 280 -3.78 10.88 3.27
C LYS A 280 -2.74 10.54 2.22
N ALA A 281 -2.33 11.54 1.45
CA ALA A 281 -1.26 11.46 0.48
C ALA A 281 -0.49 12.79 0.45
N GLY A 282 0.69 12.77 -0.10
CA GLY A 282 1.53 13.96 -0.21
C GLY A 282 2.33 13.95 -1.49
N ASN A 283 2.48 15.12 -2.09
CA ASN A 283 3.38 15.31 -3.21
C ASN A 283 4.01 16.70 -3.18
N SER A 284 5.06 16.87 -3.98
CA SER A 284 5.67 18.17 -4.24
C SER A 284 5.55 18.45 -5.73
N THR A 285 4.83 19.52 -6.07
CA THR A 285 4.64 19.95 -7.45
C THR A 285 5.05 21.41 -7.59
N ASP A 286 5.88 21.72 -8.59
CA ASP A 286 6.42 23.08 -8.83
C ASP A 286 7.12 23.68 -7.60
N GLY A 287 7.81 22.82 -6.81
CA GLY A 287 8.49 23.24 -5.58
C GLY A 287 7.55 23.62 -4.44
N LYS A 288 6.30 23.18 -4.50
CA LYS A 288 5.30 23.38 -3.43
C LYS A 288 4.87 22.04 -2.87
N SER A 289 5.06 21.90 -1.58
CA SER A 289 4.62 20.71 -0.84
C SER A 289 3.12 20.75 -0.59
N LYS A 290 2.42 19.69 -0.99
CA LYS A 290 0.98 19.53 -0.94
C LYS A 290 0.57 18.32 -0.13
N LEU A 291 -0.31 18.54 0.82
CA LEU A 291 -0.94 17.48 1.62
C LEU A 291 -2.39 17.28 1.16
N TRP A 292 -2.74 16.03 0.88
CA TRP A 292 -4.08 15.62 0.49
C TRP A 292 -4.72 14.88 1.65
N VAL A 293 -5.92 15.28 2.06
CA VAL A 293 -6.62 14.68 3.21
C VAL A 293 -8.06 14.39 2.87
N GLY A 294 -8.46 13.12 3.02
CA GLY A 294 -9.87 12.73 3.01
C GLY A 294 -10.60 13.33 4.20
N MET A 295 -11.73 13.96 3.97
CA MET A 295 -12.50 14.66 5.01
C MET A 295 -13.98 14.28 4.95
N THR A 296 -14.63 14.28 6.13
CA THR A 296 -16.06 14.02 6.27
C THR A 296 -16.72 15.08 7.14
N PRO A 297 -17.94 15.56 6.79
CA PRO A 297 -18.78 16.33 7.72
C PRO A 297 -19.44 15.40 8.73
N ASP A 298 -19.98 15.97 9.81
CA ASP A 298 -20.69 15.23 10.87
C ASP A 298 -19.87 14.06 11.47
N GLY A 299 -18.55 14.22 11.55
CA GLY A 299 -17.64 13.22 12.08
C GLY A 299 -17.88 12.95 13.56
N TYR A 300 -17.49 11.77 14.01
CA TYR A 300 -17.60 11.30 15.38
C TYR A 300 -16.34 10.52 15.77
N GLU A 301 -16.24 10.09 17.01
CA GLU A 301 -15.13 9.24 17.44
C GLU A 301 -15.18 7.89 16.67
N GLY A 302 -14.12 7.61 15.90
CA GLY A 302 -14.04 6.44 15.01
C GLY A 302 -14.33 6.74 13.55
N SER A 303 -14.87 7.91 13.19
CA SER A 303 -15.18 8.28 11.79
C SER A 303 -13.95 8.41 10.89
N HIS A 304 -12.75 8.43 11.43
CA HIS A 304 -11.50 8.34 10.66
C HIS A 304 -11.38 7.04 9.84
N LYS A 305 -12.21 6.03 10.14
CA LYS A 305 -12.31 4.77 9.40
C LYS A 305 -13.43 4.78 8.35
N ASP A 306 -14.31 5.76 8.39
CA ASP A 306 -15.41 5.89 7.45
C ASP A 306 -14.88 6.39 6.11
N PRO A 307 -15.52 6.03 5.00
CA PRO A 307 -15.16 6.57 3.69
C PRO A 307 -15.29 8.09 3.63
N ALA A 308 -14.35 8.75 2.97
CA ALA A 308 -14.33 10.20 2.83
C ALA A 308 -15.17 10.67 1.62
N PRO A 309 -16.17 11.56 1.78
CA PRO A 309 -16.90 12.15 0.67
C PRO A 309 -16.14 13.27 -0.05
N GLU A 310 -15.12 13.84 0.58
CA GLU A 310 -14.30 14.91 0.01
C GLU A 310 -12.82 14.65 0.26
N VAL A 311 -11.98 15.18 -0.65
CA VAL A 311 -10.53 15.30 -0.44
C VAL A 311 -10.15 16.77 -0.45
N TRP A 312 -9.44 17.21 0.56
CA TRP A 312 -8.94 18.58 0.67
C TRP A 312 -7.46 18.64 0.30
N LEU A 313 -7.14 19.56 -0.58
CA LEU A 313 -5.78 19.91 -0.97
C LEU A 313 -5.29 21.06 -0.11
N VAL A 314 -4.16 20.85 0.53
CA VAL A 314 -3.60 21.74 1.55
C VAL A 314 -2.21 22.20 1.15
N ASP A 315 -1.98 23.50 1.13
CA ASP A 315 -0.65 24.09 1.07
C ASP A 315 -0.04 24.06 2.49
N VAL A 316 0.96 23.21 2.68
CA VAL A 316 1.52 22.99 4.02
C VAL A 316 2.39 24.16 4.49
N GLU A 317 2.97 24.94 3.58
CA GLU A 317 3.76 26.12 3.92
C GLU A 317 2.86 27.27 4.40
N LYS A 318 1.72 27.47 3.70
CA LYS A 318 0.73 28.48 4.07
C LYS A 318 -0.23 28.01 5.16
N ARG A 319 -0.24 26.70 5.45
CA ARG A 319 -1.18 26.04 6.38
C ARG A 319 -2.64 26.39 6.03
N SER A 320 -2.98 26.27 4.74
CA SER A 320 -4.28 26.67 4.22
C SER A 320 -4.83 25.70 3.19
N ILE A 321 -6.14 25.55 3.17
CA ILE A 321 -6.85 24.77 2.16
C ILE A 321 -6.79 25.51 0.82
N GLU A 322 -6.24 24.90 -0.20
CA GLU A 322 -6.23 25.44 -1.55
C GLU A 322 -7.49 25.01 -2.32
N GLN A 323 -7.93 23.76 -2.12
CA GLN A 323 -9.03 23.19 -2.86
C GLN A 323 -9.77 22.14 -2.03
N ARG A 324 -11.08 22.00 -2.30
CA ARG A 324 -11.92 20.91 -1.80
C ARG A 324 -12.52 20.20 -2.98
N ILE A 325 -12.22 18.92 -3.09
CA ILE A 325 -12.67 18.07 -4.18
C ILE A 325 -13.79 17.18 -3.64
N LYS A 326 -15.00 17.43 -4.11
CA LYS A 326 -16.12 16.55 -3.82
C LYS A 326 -16.03 15.32 -4.71
N LEU A 327 -16.01 14.14 -4.11
CA LEU A 327 -15.83 12.90 -4.83
C LEU A 327 -17.12 12.38 -5.45
N GLN A 328 -17.00 11.68 -6.59
CA GLN A 328 -18.15 11.00 -7.24
C GLN A 328 -18.63 9.81 -6.40
N SER A 329 -17.70 9.07 -5.79
CA SER A 329 -17.95 8.02 -4.83
C SER A 329 -16.98 8.20 -3.65
N MET A 330 -17.40 7.82 -2.44
CA MET A 330 -16.60 8.06 -1.24
C MET A 330 -15.29 7.26 -1.27
N ALA A 331 -14.21 7.88 -0.81
CA ALA A 331 -12.87 7.32 -0.78
C ALA A 331 -12.64 6.38 0.41
N LEU A 332 -12.03 5.22 0.15
CA LEU A 332 -11.41 4.36 1.15
C LEU A 332 -9.93 4.73 1.32
N SER A 333 -9.24 4.97 0.22
CA SER A 333 -7.84 5.41 0.21
C SER A 333 -7.59 6.38 -0.93
N ILE A 334 -6.52 7.15 -0.79
CA ILE A 334 -6.05 8.09 -1.82
C ILE A 334 -4.54 7.97 -1.97
N ASP A 335 -4.07 8.30 -3.17
CA ASP A 335 -2.66 8.58 -3.46
C ASP A 335 -2.58 9.63 -4.57
N VAL A 336 -1.39 10.17 -4.81
CA VAL A 336 -1.14 11.17 -5.84
C VAL A 336 0.10 10.80 -6.62
N ASN A 337 -0.01 10.73 -7.94
CA ASN A 337 1.09 10.39 -8.81
C ASN A 337 1.88 11.64 -9.30
N LYS A 338 3.02 11.44 -9.96
CA LYS A 338 3.87 12.50 -10.52
C LYS A 338 3.18 13.35 -11.59
N ASP A 339 2.20 12.78 -12.30
CA ASP A 339 1.33 13.53 -13.22
C ASP A 339 0.35 14.44 -12.47
N ASN A 340 0.47 14.54 -11.15
CA ASN A 340 -0.43 15.27 -10.26
C ASN A 340 -1.89 14.83 -10.41
N LYS A 341 -2.12 13.52 -10.60
CA LYS A 341 -3.45 12.94 -10.57
C LYS A 341 -3.74 12.42 -9.17
N LEU A 342 -4.89 12.83 -8.62
CA LEU A 342 -5.42 12.25 -7.40
C LEU A 342 -6.07 10.91 -7.74
N LEU A 343 -5.57 9.85 -7.13
CA LEU A 343 -6.02 8.47 -7.27
C LEU A 343 -6.88 8.11 -6.06
N VAL A 344 -8.08 7.64 -6.29
CA VAL A 344 -9.04 7.37 -5.21
C VAL A 344 -9.60 5.96 -5.35
N VAL A 345 -9.26 5.06 -4.43
CA VAL A 345 -10.00 3.80 -4.29
C VAL A 345 -11.31 4.09 -3.60
N ASN A 346 -12.41 3.84 -4.29
CA ASN A 346 -13.75 4.17 -3.85
C ASN A 346 -14.52 2.96 -3.29
N ILE A 347 -15.62 3.22 -2.59
CA ILE A 347 -16.48 2.18 -1.98
C ILE A 347 -17.21 1.29 -2.99
N GLU A 348 -17.18 1.62 -4.27
CA GLU A 348 -17.77 0.83 -5.37
C GLU A 348 -16.77 -0.10 -6.05
N ALA A 349 -15.64 -0.37 -5.39
CA ALA A 349 -14.55 -1.22 -5.87
C ALA A 349 -13.92 -0.73 -7.19
N GLY A 350 -13.82 0.58 -7.38
CA GLY A 350 -13.16 1.23 -8.49
C GLY A 350 -12.00 2.10 -8.05
N LEU A 351 -11.14 2.45 -9.02
CA LEU A 351 -10.12 3.48 -8.89
C LEU A 351 -10.59 4.71 -9.69
N ASP A 352 -11.01 5.74 -9.00
CA ASP A 352 -11.33 7.03 -9.62
C ASP A 352 -10.06 7.86 -9.80
N VAL A 353 -9.97 8.54 -10.91
CA VAL A 353 -8.88 9.45 -11.26
C VAL A 353 -9.42 10.85 -11.38
N TYR A 354 -8.80 11.79 -10.69
CA TYR A 354 -9.11 13.21 -10.73
C TYR A 354 -7.89 14.00 -11.19
N ASP A 355 -8.10 15.07 -11.91
CA ASP A 355 -7.05 16.05 -12.15
C ASP A 355 -6.72 16.80 -10.85
N GLY A 356 -5.50 16.70 -10.38
CA GLY A 356 -5.09 17.25 -9.10
C GLY A 356 -4.94 18.79 -9.08
N ILE A 357 -5.01 19.43 -10.26
CA ILE A 357 -4.96 20.91 -10.39
C ILE A 357 -6.37 21.49 -10.38
N SER A 358 -7.24 20.96 -11.25
CA SER A 358 -8.63 21.44 -11.36
C SER A 358 -9.59 20.81 -10.36
N GLY A 359 -9.24 19.61 -9.84
CA GLY A 359 -10.12 18.78 -9.03
C GLY A 359 -11.22 18.08 -9.82
N GLU A 360 -11.17 18.14 -11.14
CA GLU A 360 -12.18 17.53 -12.01
C GLU A 360 -12.02 16.01 -12.07
N TYR A 361 -13.15 15.30 -11.99
CA TYR A 361 -13.19 13.86 -12.21
C TYR A 361 -12.91 13.55 -13.67
N GLU A 362 -12.03 12.59 -13.94
CA GLU A 362 -11.68 12.17 -15.29
C GLU A 362 -12.37 10.84 -15.66
N HIS A 363 -12.14 9.79 -14.88
CA HIS A 363 -12.69 8.45 -15.16
C HIS A 363 -12.54 7.51 -13.97
N THR A 364 -13.16 6.32 -14.07
CA THR A 364 -13.04 5.22 -13.13
C THR A 364 -12.50 3.98 -13.83
N ILE A 365 -11.47 3.36 -13.26
CA ILE A 365 -10.98 2.04 -13.65
C ILE A 365 -11.65 0.99 -12.77
N ARG A 366 -12.20 -0.07 -13.38
CA ARG A 366 -12.96 -1.11 -12.69
C ARG A 366 -12.33 -2.49 -12.89
N ALA A 367 -12.90 -3.50 -12.26
CA ALA A 367 -12.44 -4.89 -12.31
C ALA A 367 -11.04 -5.11 -11.74
N LEU A 368 -10.75 -4.44 -10.61
CA LEU A 368 -9.47 -4.46 -9.93
C LEU A 368 -9.39 -5.49 -8.78
N GLY A 369 -10.45 -6.24 -8.56
CA GLY A 369 -10.57 -7.25 -7.52
C GLY A 369 -11.95 -7.26 -6.88
N ASP A 370 -12.09 -7.98 -5.75
CA ASP A 370 -13.34 -8.08 -4.99
C ASP A 370 -13.57 -6.87 -4.08
N THR A 371 -12.50 -6.47 -3.38
CA THR A 371 -12.51 -5.37 -2.41
C THR A 371 -11.21 -4.56 -2.51
N PRO A 372 -11.00 -3.82 -3.62
CA PRO A 372 -9.92 -2.87 -3.70
C PRO A 372 -9.95 -1.92 -2.51
N TYR A 373 -8.79 -1.68 -1.90
CA TYR A 373 -8.72 -1.04 -0.61
C TYR A 373 -7.69 0.08 -0.53
N MET A 374 -6.53 -0.13 -1.15
CA MET A 374 -5.45 0.86 -1.18
C MET A 374 -4.96 1.06 -2.61
N VAL A 375 -4.36 2.20 -2.85
CA VAL A 375 -3.64 2.51 -4.08
C VAL A 375 -2.25 3.03 -3.73
N HIS A 376 -1.29 2.66 -4.58
CA HIS A 376 0.10 3.11 -4.50
C HIS A 376 0.51 3.58 -5.89
N ALA A 377 0.88 4.84 -6.04
CA ALA A 377 1.56 5.31 -7.24
C ALA A 377 2.92 4.60 -7.36
N VAL A 378 3.26 4.12 -8.55
CA VAL A 378 4.50 3.37 -8.79
C VAL A 378 5.39 4.21 -9.70
N GLU A 379 6.27 5.02 -9.07
CA GLU A 379 7.04 6.06 -9.78
C GLU A 379 8.46 6.24 -9.24
#